data_dfa4082167f1e4a58a07a59f3803cbd1
#
_entry.id   dfa4082167f1e4a58a07a59f3803cbd1
#
_cell.length_a   1.000
_cell.length_b   1.000
_cell.length_c   1.000
_cell.angle_alpha   90.00
_cell.angle_beta   90.00
_cell.angle_gamma   90.00
#
_symmetry.space_group_name_H-M   'P 1'
#
loop_
_entity.id
_entity.type
_entity.pdbx_description
1 polymer ?
#
loop_
_entity_poly.entity_id
_entity_poly.type
_entity_poly.pdbx_seq_one_letter_code
_entity_poly.pdbx_strand_id
1 'polypeptide(L)'
;MFFSVYVLEEAGVHQFVFLSSMSVYGVDQGPLDPMTTPEPKSNYGKSKLQAEEGITALRDESFAVAVLRPPMVYGPGCKGNYRSLQKIAKIAPVFPDYENIRSMISMENLADFVKQTLDTRADGLFCPQDPEYVCTCRMIRDIAGENGKNLPLLKVLNPAVVLAKKFTGMGRKAFSDLYYTKSQGNEGQNGEA
;
A
#
# COMPACT_ATOMS: atom_id res chain seq x y z
N MET A 1 -11.77 17.85 -8.76
CA MET A 1 -10.58 17.71 -7.87
C MET A 1 -9.49 18.73 -8.23
N PHE A 2 -9.05 18.89 -9.49
CA PHE A 2 -8.01 19.85 -9.88
C PHE A 2 -8.35 21.31 -9.55
N PHE A 3 -9.58 21.74 -9.83
CA PHE A 3 -10.04 23.10 -9.50
C PHE A 3 -9.89 23.43 -8.00
N SER A 4 -10.15 22.45 -7.14
CA SER A 4 -10.03 22.65 -5.68
C SER A 4 -8.57 22.81 -5.23
N VAL A 5 -7.61 22.13 -5.87
CA VAL A 5 -6.18 22.24 -5.52
C VAL A 5 -5.62 23.59 -6.02
N TYR A 6 -6.01 24.03 -7.19
CA TYR A 6 -5.64 25.35 -7.71
C TYR A 6 -6.11 26.50 -6.78
N VAL A 7 -7.32 26.41 -6.28
CA VAL A 7 -7.85 27.40 -5.29
C VAL A 7 -7.05 27.38 -3.98
N LEU A 8 -6.52 26.22 -3.56
CA LEU A 8 -5.67 26.14 -2.35
C LEU A 8 -4.34 26.87 -2.54
N GLU A 9 -3.71 26.74 -3.69
CA GLU A 9 -2.49 27.45 -4.04
C GLU A 9 -2.72 28.97 -4.02
N GLU A 10 -3.77 29.48 -4.68
CA GLU A 10 -4.15 30.89 -4.65
C GLU A 10 -4.50 31.39 -3.23
N ALA A 11 -4.97 30.51 -2.35
CA ALA A 11 -5.25 30.82 -0.96
C ALA A 11 -4.01 30.82 -0.04
N GLY A 12 -2.80 30.69 -0.59
CA GLY A 12 -1.55 30.70 0.16
C GLY A 12 -1.22 29.40 0.89
N VAL A 13 -1.79 28.28 0.45
CA VAL A 13 -1.36 26.93 0.90
C VAL A 13 -0.04 26.61 0.20
N HIS A 14 0.97 26.19 0.96
CA HIS A 14 2.33 25.98 0.44
C HIS A 14 2.70 24.51 0.26
N GLN A 15 1.83 23.57 0.62
CA GLN A 15 2.06 22.14 0.45
C GLN A 15 0.76 21.37 0.27
N PHE A 16 0.79 20.37 -0.59
CA PHE A 16 -0.29 19.41 -0.77
C PHE A 16 0.23 17.97 -0.66
N VAL A 17 -0.34 17.18 0.24
CA VAL A 17 -0.03 15.75 0.39
C VAL A 17 -1.15 14.92 -0.20
N PHE A 18 -0.85 14.15 -1.23
CA PHE A 18 -1.82 13.30 -1.92
C PHE A 18 -1.61 11.82 -1.61
N LEU A 19 -2.60 11.21 -0.97
CA LEU A 19 -2.63 9.77 -0.77
C LEU A 19 -3.09 9.07 -2.06
N SER A 20 -2.12 8.61 -2.85
CA SER A 20 -2.33 7.74 -4.00
C SER A 20 -2.36 6.26 -3.58
N SER A 21 -1.81 5.36 -4.36
CA SER A 21 -1.83 3.91 -4.07
C SER A 21 -0.81 3.16 -4.93
N MET A 22 -0.25 2.07 -4.43
CA MET A 22 0.49 1.07 -5.22
C MET A 22 -0.30 0.56 -6.45
N SER A 23 -1.63 0.67 -6.45
CA SER A 23 -2.50 0.23 -7.56
C SER A 23 -2.26 0.98 -8.88
N VAL A 24 -1.56 2.11 -8.87
CA VAL A 24 -1.19 2.87 -10.09
C VAL A 24 -0.22 2.09 -10.98
N TYR A 25 0.55 1.18 -10.43
CA TYR A 25 1.48 0.36 -11.21
C TYR A 25 0.80 -0.78 -11.98
N GLY A 26 -0.43 -1.15 -11.64
CA GLY A 26 -1.21 -2.17 -12.35
C GLY A 26 -0.64 -3.59 -12.30
N VAL A 27 0.29 -3.86 -11.40
CA VAL A 27 0.94 -5.17 -11.21
C VAL A 27 0.28 -5.96 -10.09
N ASP A 28 0.24 -7.27 -10.26
CA ASP A 28 -0.33 -8.20 -9.27
C ASP A 28 0.76 -9.04 -8.56
N GLN A 29 2.01 -8.98 -9.03
CA GLN A 29 3.12 -9.79 -8.49
C GLN A 29 4.50 -9.19 -8.79
N GLY A 30 5.47 -9.62 -8.01
CA GLY A 30 6.90 -9.33 -8.18
C GLY A 30 7.42 -8.24 -7.26
N PRO A 31 8.74 -8.07 -7.25
CA PRO A 31 9.34 -6.86 -6.71
C PRO A 31 8.90 -5.67 -7.56
N LEU A 32 8.65 -4.55 -6.91
CA LEU A 32 8.24 -3.30 -7.53
C LEU A 32 9.24 -2.21 -7.18
N ASP A 33 9.88 -1.68 -8.19
CA ASP A 33 10.68 -0.48 -8.03
C ASP A 33 9.74 0.74 -7.96
N PRO A 34 9.87 1.61 -6.96
CA PRO A 34 9.11 2.85 -6.88
C PRO A 34 9.16 3.72 -8.14
N MET A 35 10.26 3.64 -8.91
CA MET A 35 10.45 4.39 -10.16
C MET A 35 9.87 3.69 -11.40
N THR A 36 9.27 2.49 -11.24
CA THR A 36 8.58 1.81 -12.33
C THR A 36 7.48 2.70 -12.93
N THR A 37 7.39 2.74 -14.25
CA THR A 37 6.34 3.48 -14.96
C THR A 37 4.95 2.94 -14.57
N PRO A 38 4.02 3.82 -14.12
CA PRO A 38 2.67 3.41 -13.78
C PRO A 38 1.86 2.96 -15.00
N GLU A 39 1.20 1.80 -14.89
CA GLU A 39 0.31 1.23 -15.92
C GLU A 39 -0.98 0.67 -15.28
N PRO A 40 -1.86 1.53 -14.70
CA PRO A 40 -2.99 1.07 -13.92
C PRO A 40 -4.01 0.30 -14.75
N LYS A 41 -4.39 -0.89 -14.28
CA LYS A 41 -5.41 -1.76 -14.91
C LYS A 41 -6.82 -1.53 -14.37
N SER A 42 -6.94 -1.08 -13.13
CA SER A 42 -8.23 -0.82 -12.48
C SER A 42 -8.67 0.63 -12.64
N ASN A 43 -9.97 0.88 -12.63
CA ASN A 43 -10.51 2.26 -12.66
C ASN A 43 -10.03 3.06 -11.43
N TYR A 44 -9.87 2.41 -10.27
CA TYR A 44 -9.30 3.03 -9.08
C TYR A 44 -7.85 3.49 -9.31
N GLY A 45 -6.99 2.61 -9.82
CA GLY A 45 -5.60 2.96 -10.14
C GLY A 45 -5.51 4.07 -11.18
N LYS A 46 -6.34 4.01 -12.24
CA LYS A 46 -6.41 5.05 -13.28
C LYS A 46 -6.81 6.40 -12.69
N SER A 47 -7.83 6.45 -11.84
CA SER A 47 -8.26 7.69 -11.21
C SER A 47 -7.21 8.28 -10.27
N LYS A 48 -6.44 7.41 -9.58
CA LYS A 48 -5.33 7.85 -8.73
C LYS A 48 -4.20 8.44 -9.57
N LEU A 49 -3.78 7.74 -10.62
CA LEU A 49 -2.71 8.24 -11.51
C LEU A 49 -3.09 9.57 -12.18
N GLN A 50 -4.30 9.68 -12.72
CA GLN A 50 -4.78 10.93 -13.30
C GLN A 50 -4.76 12.08 -12.28
N ALA A 51 -5.09 11.77 -11.02
CA ALA A 51 -5.01 12.77 -9.96
C ALA A 51 -3.55 13.17 -9.65
N GLU A 52 -2.62 12.20 -9.60
CA GLU A 52 -1.19 12.49 -9.43
C GLU A 52 -0.68 13.42 -10.50
N GLU A 53 -0.94 13.12 -11.77
CA GLU A 53 -0.51 13.92 -12.92
C GLU A 53 -0.99 15.38 -12.82
N GLY A 54 -2.29 15.56 -12.54
CA GLY A 54 -2.85 16.89 -12.46
C GLY A 54 -2.41 17.70 -11.24
N ILE A 55 -2.16 17.05 -10.09
CA ILE A 55 -1.67 17.72 -8.88
C ILE A 55 -0.19 18.06 -9.02
N THR A 56 0.60 17.13 -9.56
CA THR A 56 2.04 17.32 -9.77
C THR A 56 2.31 18.46 -10.78
N ALA A 57 1.41 18.68 -11.74
CA ALA A 57 1.52 19.79 -12.69
C ALA A 57 1.40 21.19 -12.03
N LEU A 58 0.90 21.27 -10.80
CA LEU A 58 0.80 22.52 -10.02
C LEU A 58 2.02 22.76 -9.14
N ARG A 59 3.00 21.84 -9.11
CA ARG A 59 4.22 21.98 -8.33
C ARG A 59 5.08 23.12 -8.86
N ASP A 60 5.53 24.00 -7.96
CA ASP A 60 6.53 25.04 -8.22
C ASP A 60 7.37 25.34 -6.98
N GLU A 61 8.16 26.40 -7.01
CA GLU A 61 9.02 26.82 -5.88
C GLU A 61 8.22 27.23 -4.63
N SER A 62 6.97 27.64 -4.78
CA SER A 62 6.08 28.10 -3.71
C SER A 62 5.13 27.01 -3.20
N PHE A 63 4.83 26.00 -4.04
CA PHE A 63 3.83 24.96 -3.78
C PHE A 63 4.43 23.54 -3.90
N ALA A 64 4.78 22.95 -2.76
CA ALA A 64 5.29 21.58 -2.67
C ALA A 64 4.17 20.54 -2.84
N VAL A 65 4.44 19.48 -3.60
CA VAL A 65 3.48 18.38 -3.83
C VAL A 65 4.11 17.04 -3.44
N ALA A 66 3.65 16.43 -2.36
CA ALA A 66 4.02 15.10 -1.96
C ALA A 66 2.98 14.08 -2.40
N VAL A 67 3.37 13.14 -3.26
CA VAL A 67 2.53 12.02 -3.70
C VAL A 67 2.95 10.76 -2.96
N LEU A 68 2.04 10.20 -2.16
CA LEU A 68 2.30 8.98 -1.41
C LEU A 68 1.60 7.80 -2.11
N ARG A 69 2.34 6.75 -2.46
CA ARG A 69 1.82 5.50 -3.05
C ARG A 69 1.89 4.35 -2.03
N PRO A 70 1.08 4.39 -0.95
CA PRO A 70 1.11 3.32 0.04
C PRO A 70 0.68 1.99 -0.58
N PRO A 71 1.23 0.84 -0.08
CA PRO A 71 0.72 -0.49 -0.37
C PRO A 71 -0.61 -0.71 0.37
N MET A 72 -0.96 -1.97 0.69
CA MET A 72 -2.14 -2.24 1.50
C MET A 72 -1.96 -1.66 2.91
N VAL A 73 -2.86 -0.74 3.28
CA VAL A 73 -2.93 -0.20 4.64
C VAL A 73 -3.73 -1.14 5.53
N TYR A 74 -3.24 -1.42 6.74
CA TYR A 74 -3.88 -2.31 7.70
C TYR A 74 -3.99 -1.68 9.09
N GLY A 75 -4.87 -2.22 9.92
CA GLY A 75 -5.10 -1.77 11.29
C GLY A 75 -6.57 -1.54 11.60
N PRO A 76 -6.89 -1.09 12.84
CA PRO A 76 -8.26 -0.84 13.28
C PRO A 76 -8.99 0.15 12.36
N GLY A 77 -10.20 -0.19 11.95
CA GLY A 77 -11.04 0.68 11.10
C GLY A 77 -10.68 0.70 9.61
N CYS A 78 -9.60 0.04 9.17
CA CYS A 78 -9.22 -0.01 7.76
C CYS A 78 -10.28 -0.70 6.91
N LYS A 79 -10.55 -0.08 5.74
CA LYS A 79 -11.49 -0.58 4.72
C LYS A 79 -10.72 -1.32 3.60
N GLY A 80 -11.46 -1.83 2.61
CA GLY A 80 -10.86 -2.44 1.42
C GLY A 80 -10.29 -3.83 1.67
N ASN A 81 -9.10 -4.11 1.17
CA ASN A 81 -8.51 -5.45 1.18
C ASN A 81 -8.29 -6.00 2.60
N TYR A 82 -7.88 -5.18 3.55
CA TYR A 82 -7.71 -5.60 4.95
C TYR A 82 -9.01 -6.13 5.57
N ARG A 83 -10.14 -5.46 5.29
CA ARG A 83 -11.46 -5.96 5.72
C ARG A 83 -11.79 -7.35 5.16
N SER A 84 -11.30 -7.66 3.97
CA SER A 84 -11.47 -9.00 3.39
C SER A 84 -10.65 -10.04 4.13
N LEU A 85 -9.41 -9.71 4.53
CA LEU A 85 -8.59 -10.59 5.38
C LEU A 85 -9.26 -10.83 6.74
N GLN A 86 -9.80 -9.78 7.37
CA GLN A 86 -10.55 -9.91 8.63
C GLN A 86 -11.77 -10.82 8.49
N LYS A 87 -12.52 -10.74 7.39
CA LYS A 87 -13.66 -11.65 7.14
C LYS A 87 -13.19 -13.10 7.01
N ILE A 88 -12.11 -13.35 6.25
CA ILE A 88 -11.54 -14.69 6.10
C ILE A 88 -11.10 -15.22 7.46
N ALA A 89 -10.37 -14.43 8.25
CA ALA A 89 -9.92 -14.81 9.59
C ALA A 89 -11.07 -15.25 10.51
N LYS A 90 -12.22 -14.55 10.40
CA LYS A 90 -13.42 -14.88 11.20
C LYS A 90 -14.08 -16.20 10.81
N ILE A 91 -14.21 -16.46 9.49
CA ILE A 91 -15.02 -17.59 9.01
C ILE A 91 -14.23 -18.86 8.71
N ALA A 92 -12.96 -18.75 8.27
CA ALA A 92 -12.18 -19.90 7.84
C ALA A 92 -11.86 -20.82 9.02
N PRO A 93 -12.18 -22.15 8.96
CA PRO A 93 -11.81 -23.11 10.00
C PRO A 93 -10.32 -23.48 9.93
N VAL A 94 -9.73 -23.46 8.76
CA VAL A 94 -8.31 -23.71 8.45
C VAL A 94 -7.87 -22.79 7.32
N PHE A 95 -6.56 -22.58 7.16
CA PHE A 95 -6.03 -21.74 6.06
C PHE A 95 -4.73 -22.35 5.51
N PRO A 96 -4.32 -22.06 4.25
CA PRO A 96 -3.05 -22.53 3.72
C PRO A 96 -1.84 -21.98 4.50
N ASP A 97 -0.80 -22.79 4.62
CA ASP A 97 0.52 -22.35 5.08
C ASP A 97 1.41 -22.04 3.86
N TYR A 98 1.01 -21.01 3.12
CA TYR A 98 1.69 -20.60 1.89
C TYR A 98 2.49 -19.32 2.14
N GLU A 99 3.77 -19.37 1.85
CA GLU A 99 4.64 -18.21 2.02
C GLU A 99 4.54 -17.27 0.83
N ASN A 100 4.39 -15.99 1.12
CA ASN A 100 4.48 -14.90 0.17
C ASN A 100 5.04 -13.65 0.86
N ILE A 101 5.54 -12.71 0.05
CA ILE A 101 6.16 -11.47 0.51
C ILE A 101 5.32 -10.29 0.02
N ARG A 102 4.85 -9.47 0.96
CA ARG A 102 4.05 -8.31 0.63
C ARG A 102 4.48 -7.07 1.41
N SER A 103 4.61 -5.95 0.70
CA SER A 103 4.64 -4.65 1.36
C SER A 103 3.26 -4.33 1.90
N MET A 104 3.23 -3.87 3.12
CA MET A 104 2.05 -3.31 3.79
C MET A 104 2.50 -2.13 4.64
N ILE A 105 1.55 -1.35 5.11
CA ILE A 105 1.81 -0.27 6.07
C ILE A 105 0.69 -0.20 7.08
N SER A 106 1.03 -0.12 8.36
CA SER A 106 0.04 0.10 9.40
C SER A 106 -0.59 1.50 9.28
N MET A 107 -1.81 1.67 9.76
CA MET A 107 -2.46 2.99 9.79
C MET A 107 -1.65 3.98 10.62
N GLU A 108 -1.04 3.52 11.70
CA GLU A 108 -0.19 4.33 12.59
C GLU A 108 1.06 4.81 11.86
N ASN A 109 1.84 3.90 11.28
CA ASN A 109 3.05 4.25 10.52
C ASN A 109 2.74 5.14 9.30
N LEU A 110 1.59 4.93 8.66
CA LEU A 110 1.16 5.81 7.56
C LEU A 110 0.84 7.22 8.07
N ALA A 111 0.17 7.34 9.23
CA ALA A 111 -0.13 8.64 9.82
C ALA A 111 1.14 9.38 10.24
N ASP A 112 2.10 8.67 10.84
CA ASP A 112 3.41 9.23 11.20
C ASP A 112 4.19 9.66 9.96
N PHE A 113 4.17 8.87 8.89
CA PHE A 113 4.79 9.23 7.62
C PHE A 113 4.17 10.49 7.01
N VAL A 114 2.83 10.60 7.02
CA VAL A 114 2.13 11.81 6.55
C VAL A 114 2.51 13.01 7.41
N LYS A 115 2.55 12.85 8.74
CA LYS A 115 2.97 13.92 9.65
C LYS A 115 4.40 14.38 9.34
N GLN A 116 5.35 13.46 9.22
CA GLN A 116 6.74 13.78 8.85
C GLN A 116 6.82 14.50 7.51
N THR A 117 6.06 14.04 6.49
CA THR A 117 5.98 14.67 5.17
C THR A 117 5.51 16.13 5.27
N LEU A 118 4.55 16.41 6.15
CA LEU A 118 4.05 17.77 6.40
C LEU A 118 5.09 18.61 7.15
N ASP A 119 5.66 18.09 8.24
CA ASP A 119 6.62 18.81 9.09
C ASP A 119 7.88 19.22 8.31
N THR A 120 8.33 18.37 7.38
CA THR A 120 9.54 18.62 6.57
C THR A 120 9.27 19.35 5.26
N ARG A 121 8.00 19.65 4.95
CA ARG A 121 7.58 20.15 3.63
C ARG A 121 8.12 19.31 2.49
N ALA A 122 8.14 17.99 2.67
CA ALA A 122 8.67 17.08 1.68
C ALA A 122 7.93 17.21 0.34
N ASP A 123 8.69 17.21 -0.77
CA ASP A 123 8.20 17.30 -2.12
C ASP A 123 8.64 16.09 -2.94
N GLY A 124 7.75 15.55 -3.79
CA GLY A 124 8.06 14.42 -4.66
C GLY A 124 7.20 13.18 -4.46
N LEU A 125 7.72 12.04 -4.92
CA LEU A 125 7.05 10.74 -4.89
C LEU A 125 7.63 9.87 -3.78
N PHE A 126 6.73 9.31 -2.96
CA PHE A 126 7.09 8.45 -1.85
C PHE A 126 6.28 7.15 -1.86
N CYS A 127 6.92 6.05 -1.49
CA CYS A 127 6.32 4.72 -1.38
C CYS A 127 6.44 4.19 0.05
N PRO A 128 5.70 4.78 1.02
CA PRO A 128 5.81 4.40 2.42
C PRO A 128 5.39 2.94 2.64
N GLN A 129 6.16 2.20 3.44
CA GLN A 129 5.89 0.81 3.82
C GLN A 129 6.47 0.51 5.19
N ASP A 130 5.94 -0.50 5.87
CA ASP A 130 6.54 -0.98 7.11
C ASP A 130 7.95 -1.57 6.87
N PRO A 131 8.83 -1.54 7.87
CA PRO A 131 10.17 -2.10 7.75
C PRO A 131 10.17 -3.61 7.41
N GLU A 132 9.18 -4.33 7.91
CA GLU A 132 9.05 -5.76 7.71
C GLU A 132 8.04 -6.09 6.60
N TYR A 133 8.40 -7.04 5.74
CA TYR A 133 7.44 -7.58 4.80
C TYR A 133 6.47 -8.55 5.50
N VAL A 134 5.26 -8.61 5.01
CA VAL A 134 4.18 -9.40 5.59
C VAL A 134 3.87 -10.63 4.73
N CYS A 135 3.67 -11.78 5.39
CA CYS A 135 3.08 -12.96 4.76
C CYS A 135 1.56 -12.95 4.99
N THR A 136 0.78 -13.02 3.91
CA THR A 136 -0.69 -12.95 3.97
C THR A 136 -1.30 -14.03 4.86
N CYS A 137 -0.79 -15.28 4.80
CA CYS A 137 -1.33 -16.37 5.62
C CYS A 137 -1.07 -16.16 7.11
N ARG A 138 0.13 -15.69 7.46
CA ARG A 138 0.48 -15.36 8.86
C ARG A 138 -0.38 -14.20 9.37
N MET A 139 -0.54 -13.14 8.59
CA MET A 139 -1.41 -12.03 8.96
C MET A 139 -2.86 -12.46 9.22
N ILE A 140 -3.42 -13.32 8.36
CA ILE A 140 -4.79 -13.84 8.58
C ILE A 140 -4.88 -14.65 9.87
N ARG A 141 -3.87 -15.48 10.20
CA ARG A 141 -3.80 -16.22 11.46
C ARG A 141 -3.72 -15.27 12.66
N ASP A 142 -2.91 -14.23 12.56
CA ASP A 142 -2.71 -13.27 13.65
C ASP A 142 -3.99 -12.46 13.89
N ILE A 143 -4.67 -12.01 12.84
CA ILE A 143 -6.02 -11.40 12.93
C ILE A 143 -7.04 -12.35 13.57
N ALA A 144 -6.98 -13.66 13.28
CA ALA A 144 -7.85 -14.65 13.93
C ALA A 144 -7.54 -14.75 15.41
N GLY A 145 -6.25 -14.78 15.79
CA GLY A 145 -5.77 -14.80 17.18
C GLY A 145 -6.24 -13.58 17.99
N GLU A 146 -6.18 -12.39 17.41
CA GLU A 146 -6.70 -11.16 18.04
C GLU A 146 -8.21 -11.25 18.35
N ASN A 147 -8.95 -12.04 17.57
CA ASN A 147 -10.37 -12.31 17.80
C ASN A 147 -10.61 -13.58 18.67
N GLY A 148 -9.60 -14.10 19.36
CA GLY A 148 -9.69 -15.26 20.22
C GLY A 148 -9.85 -16.59 19.47
N LYS A 149 -9.57 -16.63 18.16
CA LYS A 149 -9.72 -17.83 17.34
C LYS A 149 -8.38 -18.43 16.95
N ASN A 150 -8.17 -19.70 17.26
CA ASN A 150 -7.03 -20.45 16.75
C ASN A 150 -7.31 -20.86 15.29
N LEU A 151 -6.51 -20.37 14.33
CA LEU A 151 -6.61 -20.69 12.91
C LEU A 151 -5.40 -21.52 12.46
N PRO A 152 -5.55 -22.85 12.32
CA PRO A 152 -4.46 -23.71 11.86
C PRO A 152 -4.06 -23.37 10.42
N LEU A 153 -2.75 -23.25 10.18
CA LEU A 153 -2.18 -23.16 8.84
C LEU A 153 -1.73 -24.54 8.38
N LEU A 154 -2.19 -24.98 7.19
CA LEU A 154 -1.99 -26.33 6.68
C LEU A 154 -1.27 -26.34 5.34
N LYS A 155 -0.06 -26.89 5.27
CA LYS A 155 0.73 -27.05 4.04
C LYS A 155 0.04 -27.92 2.98
N VAL A 156 -0.80 -28.88 3.42
CA VAL A 156 -1.56 -29.74 2.51
C VAL A 156 -2.50 -28.95 1.57
N LEU A 157 -2.86 -27.71 1.92
CA LEU A 157 -3.67 -26.83 1.10
C LEU A 157 -2.86 -26.03 0.06
N ASN A 158 -1.54 -26.05 0.09
CA ASN A 158 -0.70 -25.27 -0.82
C ASN A 158 -0.90 -25.59 -2.31
N PRO A 159 -1.14 -26.85 -2.75
CA PRO A 159 -1.46 -27.14 -4.14
C PRO A 159 -2.70 -26.38 -4.64
N ALA A 160 -3.72 -26.21 -3.79
CA ALA A 160 -4.90 -25.42 -4.13
C ALA A 160 -4.58 -23.93 -4.32
N VAL A 161 -3.65 -23.38 -3.51
CA VAL A 161 -3.16 -22.01 -3.69
C VAL A 161 -2.45 -21.85 -5.02
N VAL A 162 -1.56 -22.78 -5.38
CA VAL A 162 -0.84 -22.77 -6.66
C VAL A 162 -1.84 -22.77 -7.83
N LEU A 163 -2.86 -23.61 -7.74
CA LEU A 163 -3.94 -23.68 -8.75
C LEU A 163 -4.72 -22.36 -8.81
N ALA A 164 -5.10 -21.81 -7.65
CA ALA A 164 -5.81 -20.54 -7.56
C ALA A 164 -5.00 -19.37 -8.16
N LYS A 165 -3.70 -19.30 -7.89
CA LYS A 165 -2.78 -18.32 -8.51
C LYS A 165 -2.75 -18.42 -10.01
N LYS A 166 -2.76 -19.65 -10.55
CA LYS A 166 -2.71 -19.88 -12.00
C LYS A 166 -4.00 -19.49 -12.72
N PHE A 167 -5.16 -19.79 -12.14
CA PHE A 167 -6.45 -19.69 -12.82
C PHE A 167 -7.31 -18.51 -12.37
N THR A 168 -7.01 -17.84 -11.27
CA THR A 168 -7.84 -16.76 -10.77
C THR A 168 -7.04 -15.48 -10.47
N GLY A 169 -7.59 -14.33 -10.87
CA GLY A 169 -7.01 -13.03 -10.50
C GLY A 169 -7.01 -12.78 -8.99
N MET A 170 -8.00 -13.35 -8.28
CA MET A 170 -8.09 -13.25 -6.82
C MET A 170 -6.97 -14.05 -6.13
N GLY A 171 -6.68 -15.26 -6.62
CA GLY A 171 -5.57 -16.09 -6.12
C GLY A 171 -4.22 -15.39 -6.31
N ARG A 172 -3.98 -14.79 -7.49
CA ARG A 172 -2.78 -13.97 -7.71
C ARG A 172 -2.69 -12.81 -6.73
N LYS A 173 -3.74 -12.02 -6.61
CA LYS A 173 -3.76 -10.85 -5.71
C LYS A 173 -3.58 -11.22 -4.24
N ALA A 174 -4.04 -12.39 -3.80
CA ALA A 174 -3.95 -12.81 -2.41
C ALA A 174 -2.60 -13.46 -2.05
N PHE A 175 -2.04 -14.28 -2.96
CA PHE A 175 -0.93 -15.18 -2.65
C PHE A 175 0.35 -14.92 -3.44
N SER A 176 0.38 -13.96 -4.38
CA SER A 176 1.64 -13.60 -5.04
C SER A 176 2.45 -12.65 -4.20
N ASP A 177 3.77 -12.69 -4.39
CA ASP A 177 4.66 -11.68 -3.87
C ASP A 177 4.36 -10.36 -4.55
N LEU A 178 4.22 -9.31 -3.78
CA LEU A 178 4.09 -7.95 -4.28
C LEU A 178 4.63 -6.99 -3.23
N TYR A 179 5.80 -6.46 -3.47
CA TYR A 179 6.50 -5.63 -2.50
C TYR A 179 7.36 -4.57 -3.18
N TYR A 180 7.48 -3.42 -2.55
CA TYR A 180 8.48 -2.43 -2.93
C TYR A 180 9.87 -2.93 -2.59
N THR A 181 10.79 -2.82 -3.54
CA THR A 181 12.20 -3.06 -3.25
C THR A 181 12.69 -2.02 -2.23
N LYS A 182 13.44 -2.47 -1.23
CA LYS A 182 14.15 -1.56 -0.34
C LYS A 182 15.30 -0.97 -1.17
N SER A 183 15.15 0.25 -1.69
CA SER A 183 16.27 0.94 -2.31
C SER A 183 17.30 1.26 -1.23
N GLN A 184 18.58 0.99 -1.50
CA GLN A 184 19.70 1.31 -0.59
C GLN A 184 19.89 2.83 -0.35
N GLY A 185 18.95 3.66 -0.80
CA GLY A 185 19.01 5.12 -0.72
C GLY A 185 18.04 5.77 0.26
N ASN A 186 17.17 5.01 0.95
CA ASN A 186 16.19 5.60 1.89
C ASN A 186 16.69 5.64 3.36
N GLU A 187 17.95 5.27 3.62
CA GLU A 187 18.58 5.44 4.95
C GLU A 187 19.02 6.88 5.24
N GLY A 188 18.87 7.82 4.30
CA GLY A 188 19.36 9.18 4.38
C GLY A 188 18.35 10.26 4.82
N GLN A 189 17.10 9.91 5.22
CA GLN A 189 16.12 10.91 5.71
C GLN A 189 15.55 10.61 7.12
N ASN A 190 16.16 9.71 7.86
CA ASN A 190 15.94 9.66 9.30
C ASN A 190 16.97 10.58 9.96
N GLY A 191 16.54 11.82 10.17
CA GLY A 191 17.04 12.83 11.08
C GLY A 191 18.46 12.71 11.62
N GLU A 192 19.37 13.50 11.09
CA GLU A 192 20.37 14.17 11.91
C GLU A 192 20.19 15.69 11.76
N ALA A 193 19.77 16.30 12.82
CA ALA A 193 20.20 17.54 13.48
C ALA A 193 19.09 18.12 14.33
#